data_ca713760d41fe31e35ef5b8e60d14491
#
_entry.id   ca713760d41fe31e35ef5b8e60d14491
#
_cell.length_a   1.000
_cell.length_b   1.000
_cell.length_c   1.000
_cell.angle_alpha   90.00
_cell.angle_beta   90.00
_cell.angle_gamma   90.00
#
_symmetry.space_group_name_H-M   'P 1'
#
loop_
_entity.id
_entity.type
_entity.pdbx_description
1 polymer ?
#
loop_
_entity_poly.entity_id
_entity_poly.type
_entity_poly.pdbx_seq_one_letter_code
_entity_poly.pdbx_strand_id
1 'polypeptide(L)'
;DHYQEKQLWKLAEECGELVQALSKYVLTGDKRPVIEEIADVKNVAPQVEYLLGMEDDVEPMMEYKLDRTIKDVEKQQKKMDYRERMMRTFLSRK
;
A
#
# COMPACT_ATOMS: atom_id res chain seq x y z
N ASP A 1 6.04 27.72 -3.79
CA ASP A 1 5.73 28.53 -4.96
C ASP A 1 4.56 27.91 -5.75
N HIS A 2 4.13 28.58 -6.78
CA HIS A 2 2.97 28.18 -7.57
C HIS A 2 3.14 26.81 -8.24
N TYR A 3 4.31 26.54 -8.78
CA TYR A 3 4.62 25.25 -9.41
C TYR A 3 4.61 24.11 -8.38
N GLN A 4 5.21 24.36 -7.23
CA GLN A 4 5.25 23.39 -6.13
C GLN A 4 3.84 23.03 -5.67
N GLU A 5 3.01 24.06 -5.44
CA GLU A 5 1.62 23.86 -5.03
C GLU A 5 0.83 23.06 -6.06
N LYS A 6 1.04 23.35 -7.35
CA LYS A 6 0.37 22.65 -8.44
C LYS A 6 0.74 21.15 -8.43
N GLN A 7 2.00 20.81 -8.18
CA GLN A 7 2.41 19.41 -8.14
C GLN A 7 1.86 18.67 -6.91
N LEU A 8 1.70 19.36 -5.79
CA LEU A 8 1.06 18.78 -4.62
C LEU A 8 -0.39 18.40 -4.92
N TRP A 9 -1.14 19.30 -5.56
CA TRP A 9 -2.51 19.03 -5.96
C TRP A 9 -2.61 17.93 -7.00
N LYS A 10 -1.63 17.85 -7.90
CA LYS A 10 -1.60 16.78 -8.89
C LYS A 10 -1.43 15.41 -8.23
N LEU A 11 -0.55 15.30 -7.25
CA LEU A 11 -0.40 14.04 -6.52
C LEU A 11 -1.68 13.67 -5.79
N ALA A 12 -2.34 14.63 -5.15
CA ALA A 12 -3.61 14.39 -4.48
C ALA A 12 -4.67 13.89 -5.46
N GLU A 13 -4.74 14.48 -6.65
CA GLU A 13 -5.67 14.08 -7.71
C GLU A 13 -5.41 12.64 -8.16
N GLU A 14 -4.15 12.29 -8.41
CA GLU A 14 -3.78 10.93 -8.83
C GLU A 14 -4.10 9.90 -7.75
N CYS A 15 -3.89 10.25 -6.48
CA CYS A 15 -4.27 9.37 -5.38
C CYS A 15 -5.78 9.16 -5.32
N GLY A 16 -6.56 10.20 -5.58
CA GLY A 16 -8.03 10.10 -5.64
C GLY A 16 -8.49 9.21 -6.78
N GLU A 17 -7.88 9.34 -7.94
CA GLU A 17 -8.18 8.48 -9.10
C GLU A 17 -7.82 7.02 -8.82
N LEU A 18 -6.74 6.78 -8.09
CA LEU A 18 -6.36 5.42 -7.69
C LEU A 18 -7.42 4.81 -6.77
N VAL A 19 -7.95 5.58 -5.83
CA VAL A 19 -9.04 5.12 -4.95
C VAL A 19 -10.25 4.70 -5.80
N GLN A 20 -10.64 5.50 -6.78
CA GLN A 20 -11.75 5.18 -7.67
C GLN A 20 -11.48 3.92 -8.49
N ALA A 21 -10.27 3.78 -9.03
CA ALA A 21 -9.89 2.61 -9.82
C ALA A 21 -9.95 1.33 -9.00
N LEU A 22 -9.48 1.38 -7.75
CA LEU A 22 -9.53 0.23 -6.84
C LEU A 22 -10.98 -0.16 -6.52
N SER A 23 -11.85 0.82 -6.28
CA SER A 23 -13.27 0.56 -6.02
C SER A 23 -13.94 -0.12 -7.21
N LYS A 24 -13.63 0.34 -8.42
CA LYS A 24 -14.16 -0.27 -9.65
C LYS A 24 -13.63 -1.69 -9.85
N TYR A 25 -12.35 -1.91 -9.53
CA TYR A 25 -11.76 -3.24 -9.65
C TYR A 25 -12.50 -4.27 -8.78
N VAL A 26 -12.87 -3.88 -7.56
CA VAL A 26 -13.61 -4.76 -6.66
C VAL A 26 -14.94 -5.20 -7.30
N LEU A 27 -15.57 -4.30 -8.08
CA LEU A 27 -16.86 -4.58 -8.73
C LEU A 27 -16.74 -5.27 -10.09
N THR A 28 -15.70 -4.95 -10.87
CA THR A 28 -15.61 -5.38 -12.27
C THR A 28 -14.48 -6.36 -12.56
N GLY A 29 -13.45 -6.41 -11.71
CA GLY A 29 -12.26 -7.22 -11.97
C GLY A 29 -11.34 -6.64 -13.06
N ASP A 30 -11.61 -5.43 -13.55
CA ASP A 30 -10.77 -4.81 -14.58
C ASP A 30 -9.56 -4.14 -13.94
N LYS A 31 -8.37 -4.67 -14.25
CA LYS A 31 -7.09 -4.21 -13.68
C LYS A 31 -6.51 -2.99 -14.38
N ARG A 32 -6.93 -2.70 -15.60
CA ARG A 32 -6.29 -1.65 -16.41
C ARG A 32 -6.30 -0.27 -15.75
N PRO A 33 -7.44 0.22 -15.23
CA PRO A 33 -7.43 1.52 -14.55
C PRO A 33 -6.52 1.54 -13.34
N VAL A 34 -6.43 0.43 -12.60
CA VAL A 34 -5.54 0.35 -11.42
C VAL A 34 -4.08 0.46 -11.84
N ILE A 35 -3.69 -0.23 -12.92
CA ILE A 35 -2.33 -0.16 -13.45
C ILE A 35 -1.98 1.27 -13.85
N GLU A 36 -2.87 1.94 -14.57
CA GLU A 36 -2.67 3.32 -15.02
C GLU A 36 -2.49 4.27 -13.84
N GLU A 37 -3.35 4.16 -12.83
CA GLU A 37 -3.31 5.08 -11.69
C GLU A 37 -2.12 4.82 -10.77
N ILE A 38 -1.71 3.56 -10.60
CA ILE A 38 -0.48 3.26 -9.86
C ILE A 38 0.73 3.87 -10.58
N ALA A 39 0.77 3.76 -11.92
CA ALA A 39 1.85 4.34 -12.70
C ALA A 39 1.90 5.87 -12.53
N ASP A 40 0.74 6.53 -12.57
CA ASP A 40 0.66 7.97 -12.40
C ASP A 40 1.14 8.41 -11.01
N VAL A 41 0.69 7.72 -9.96
CA VAL A 41 1.14 8.01 -8.59
C VAL A 41 2.65 7.83 -8.46
N LYS A 42 3.19 6.73 -8.99
CA LYS A 42 4.63 6.46 -8.94
C LYS A 42 5.46 7.49 -9.72
N ASN A 43 4.88 8.07 -10.77
CA ASN A 43 5.58 9.11 -11.54
C ASN A 43 5.55 10.48 -10.84
N VAL A 44 4.43 10.82 -10.20
CA VAL A 44 4.26 12.14 -9.57
C VAL A 44 4.87 12.20 -8.18
N ALA A 45 4.76 11.12 -7.39
CA ALA A 45 5.24 11.11 -6.01
C ALA A 45 6.73 11.50 -5.87
N PRO A 46 7.66 10.97 -6.69
CA PRO A 46 9.07 11.39 -6.58
C PRO A 46 9.29 12.87 -6.89
N GLN A 47 8.49 13.46 -7.76
CA GLN A 47 8.57 14.89 -8.05
C GLN A 47 8.21 15.72 -6.82
N VAL A 48 7.17 15.31 -6.09
CA VAL A 48 6.77 15.95 -4.84
C VAL A 48 7.85 15.78 -3.77
N GLU A 49 8.43 14.58 -3.66
CA GLU A 49 9.53 14.32 -2.74
C GLU A 49 10.69 15.28 -2.96
N TYR A 50 11.06 15.46 -4.22
CA TYR A 50 12.14 16.37 -4.60
C TYR A 50 11.80 17.83 -4.27
N LEU A 51 10.60 18.26 -4.66
CA LEU A 51 10.16 19.65 -4.46
C LEU A 51 10.07 20.03 -2.99
N LEU A 52 9.73 19.10 -2.12
CA LEU A 52 9.63 19.35 -0.68
C LEU A 52 10.93 19.03 0.08
N GLY A 53 11.97 18.59 -0.63
CA GLY A 53 13.26 18.29 0.00
C GLY A 53 13.22 17.10 0.95
N MET A 54 12.37 16.13 0.68
CA MET A 54 12.21 14.96 1.57
C MET A 54 12.57 13.62 0.94
N GLU A 55 13.32 13.66 -0.15
CA GLU A 55 13.71 12.44 -0.87
C GLU A 55 14.59 11.51 -0.03
N ASP A 56 15.43 12.08 0.86
CA ASP A 56 16.27 11.28 1.74
C ASP A 56 15.51 10.69 2.94
N ASP A 57 14.28 11.14 3.16
CA ASP A 57 13.47 10.72 4.31
C ASP A 57 12.47 9.63 3.97
N VAL A 58 11.99 9.62 2.73
CA VAL A 58 10.91 8.70 2.31
C VAL A 58 11.40 7.26 2.26
N GLU A 59 12.55 7.01 1.66
CA GLU A 59 13.05 5.65 1.48
C GLU A 59 13.33 4.93 2.81
N PRO A 60 14.03 5.55 3.79
CA PRO A 60 14.18 4.93 5.10
C PRO A 60 12.86 4.67 5.80
N MET A 61 11.88 5.56 5.62
CA MET A 61 10.55 5.37 6.20
C MET A 61 9.82 4.19 5.55
N MET A 62 9.98 4.02 4.23
CA MET A 62 9.43 2.87 3.53
C MET A 62 10.00 1.56 4.09
N GLU A 63 11.31 1.51 4.29
CA GLU A 63 11.97 0.32 4.85
C GLU A 63 11.48 0.01 6.27
N TYR A 64 11.38 1.04 7.09
CA TYR A 64 10.87 0.90 8.45
C TYR A 64 9.46 0.33 8.47
N LYS A 65 8.58 0.88 7.65
CA LYS A 65 7.18 0.43 7.57
C LYS A 65 7.06 -0.98 6.99
N LEU A 66 7.90 -1.32 6.02
CA LEU A 66 7.91 -2.65 5.45
C LEU A 66 8.31 -3.69 6.49
N ASP A 67 9.34 -3.40 7.29
CA ASP A 67 9.76 -4.28 8.39
C ASP A 67 8.63 -4.50 9.39
N ARG A 68 7.90 -3.45 9.76
CA ARG A 68 6.75 -3.56 10.64
C ARG A 68 5.68 -4.47 10.05
N THR A 69 5.39 -4.29 8.77
CA THR A 69 4.38 -5.08 8.07
C THR A 69 4.78 -6.56 8.04
N ILE A 70 6.04 -6.85 7.76
CA ILE A 70 6.55 -8.23 7.74
C ILE A 70 6.39 -8.87 9.12
N LYS A 71 6.78 -8.16 10.17
CA LYS A 71 6.65 -8.66 11.55
C LYS A 71 5.20 -8.91 11.94
N ASP A 72 4.29 -8.04 11.53
CA ASP A 72 2.87 -8.21 11.80
C ASP A 72 2.30 -9.42 11.08
N VAL A 73 2.67 -9.62 9.82
CA VAL A 73 2.25 -10.79 9.03
C VAL A 73 2.77 -12.06 9.65
N GLU A 74 4.03 -12.11 10.05
CA GLU A 74 4.63 -13.27 10.71
C GLU A 74 3.90 -13.60 12.02
N LYS A 75 3.57 -12.57 12.80
CA LYS A 75 2.83 -12.75 14.05
C LYS A 75 1.44 -13.33 13.81
N GLN A 76 0.75 -12.82 12.79
CA GLN A 76 -0.57 -13.35 12.43
C GLN A 76 -0.48 -14.79 11.93
N GLN A 77 0.55 -15.11 11.16
CA GLN A 77 0.75 -16.48 10.67
C GLN A 77 0.96 -17.46 11.83
N LYS A 78 1.74 -17.06 12.83
CA LYS A 78 1.93 -17.89 14.03
C LYS A 78 0.63 -18.13 14.77
N LYS A 79 -0.23 -17.13 14.88
CA LYS A 79 -1.55 -17.28 15.51
C LYS A 79 -2.44 -18.24 14.73
N MET A 80 -2.43 -18.15 13.40
CA MET A 80 -3.20 -19.03 12.55
C MET A 80 -2.72 -20.49 12.68
N ASP A 81 -1.40 -20.69 12.65
CA ASP A 81 -0.80 -22.01 12.79
C ASP A 81 -1.15 -22.63 14.16
N TYR A 82 -1.15 -21.83 15.20
CA TYR A 82 -1.54 -22.28 16.53
C TYR A 82 -3.00 -22.73 16.57
N ARG A 83 -3.90 -21.89 16.01
CA ARG A 83 -5.33 -22.23 15.95
C ARG A 83 -5.57 -23.51 15.18
N GLU A 84 -4.87 -23.67 14.05
CA GLU A 84 -4.98 -24.85 13.21
C GLU A 84 -4.56 -26.11 13.95
N ARG A 85 -3.43 -26.04 14.66
CA ARG A 85 -2.95 -27.17 15.47
C ARG A 85 -3.93 -27.52 16.59
N MET A 86 -4.49 -26.51 17.24
CA MET A 86 -5.48 -26.74 18.31
C MET A 86 -6.74 -27.41 17.77
N MET A 87 -7.21 -26.99 16.59
CA MET A 87 -8.38 -27.61 15.95
C MET A 87 -8.11 -29.06 15.58
N ARG A 88 -6.94 -29.36 15.02
CA ARG A 88 -6.57 -30.74 14.68
C ARG A 88 -6.54 -31.62 15.92
N THR A 89 -5.97 -31.11 17.00
CA THR A 89 -5.93 -31.84 18.28
C THR A 89 -7.32 -32.09 18.79
N PHE A 90 -8.20 -31.09 18.75
CA PHE A 90 -9.58 -31.22 19.18
C PHE A 90 -10.33 -32.25 18.36
N LEU A 91 -10.20 -32.22 17.03
CA LEU A 91 -10.89 -33.15 16.13
C LEU A 91 -10.36 -34.57 16.27
N SER A 92 -9.09 -34.77 16.55
CA SER A 92 -8.48 -36.08 16.68
C SER A 92 -8.89 -36.80 17.97
N ARG A 93 -9.41 -36.07 18.96
CA ARG A 93 -9.91 -36.64 20.24
C ARG A 93 -11.33 -37.18 20.14
N LYS A 94 -12.02 -36.94 19.04
CA LYS A 94 -13.33 -37.50 18.77
C LYS A 94 -13.20 -38.87 18.11
#